data_f95bec707513a81cfe2488f8d472ea55
#
_entry.id   f95bec707513a81cfe2488f8d472ea55
#
_cell.length_a   1.000
_cell.length_b   1.000
_cell.length_c   1.000
_cell.angle_alpha   90.00
_cell.angle_beta   90.00
_cell.angle_gamma   90.00
#
_symmetry.space_group_name_H-M   'P 1'
#
loop_
_entity.id
_entity.type
_entity.pdbx_description
1 polymer ?
#
loop_
_entity_poly.entity_id
_entity_poly.type
_entity_poly.pdbx_seq_one_letter_code
_entity_poly.pdbx_strand_id
1 'polypeptide(L)'
;RRQRQMCIRDSIHFLQTYPSETLIVSLKKEGGELRDYASLLSVSLSSPEYQSYFVMDFRPELTLKDCRGKILFLHRDHAMDNYPGAACVGWEDDSTCLLTLRNKDGKEGVALLEDEYQYESGEEAGKKVGVCVRNIEGMSAEPVSSRRWGITFVSATGLPLGTPKVFADKVNKPIADYLKQKNSRNCGIVFIDFVSEPGGKDLVEYLIDSNVCAK
;
A
#
# COMPACT_ATOMS: atom_id res chain seq x y z
N ARG A 1 8.84 -3.89 -21.63
CA ARG A 1 7.85 -2.92 -22.17
C ARG A 1 6.43 -3.50 -22.22
N ARG A 2 6.20 -4.69 -22.81
CA ARG A 2 4.86 -5.32 -22.92
C ARG A 2 4.22 -5.61 -21.56
N GLN A 3 4.96 -6.14 -20.60
CA GLN A 3 4.41 -6.56 -19.29
C GLN A 3 3.90 -5.38 -18.46
N ARG A 4 4.59 -4.23 -18.43
CA ARG A 4 4.14 -3.02 -17.69
C ARG A 4 2.89 -2.36 -18.31
N GLN A 5 2.82 -2.30 -19.64
CA GLN A 5 1.60 -1.82 -20.30
C GLN A 5 0.42 -2.78 -20.07
N MET A 6 0.68 -4.06 -19.93
CA MET A 6 -0.32 -5.07 -19.58
C MET A 6 -0.88 -4.80 -18.18
N CYS A 7 -0.03 -4.60 -17.18
CA CYS A 7 -0.48 -4.31 -15.80
C CYS A 7 -1.33 -3.04 -15.70
N ILE A 8 -0.97 -1.95 -16.41
CA ILE A 8 -1.79 -0.72 -16.42
C ILE A 8 -3.13 -0.98 -17.10
N ARG A 9 -3.16 -1.67 -18.24
CA ARG A 9 -4.41 -2.02 -18.94
C ARG A 9 -5.31 -2.92 -18.11
N ASP A 10 -4.74 -3.92 -17.44
CA ASP A 10 -5.51 -4.82 -16.57
C ASP A 10 -6.10 -4.05 -15.38
N SER A 11 -5.33 -3.13 -14.79
CA SER A 11 -5.81 -2.24 -13.74
C SER A 11 -6.96 -1.34 -14.21
N ILE A 12 -6.84 -0.76 -15.41
CA ILE A 12 -7.90 0.05 -16.01
C ILE A 12 -9.14 -0.80 -16.32
N HIS A 13 -8.96 -1.99 -16.88
CA HIS A 13 -10.06 -2.91 -17.16
C HIS A 13 -10.79 -3.32 -15.87
N PHE A 14 -10.05 -3.57 -14.78
CA PHE A 14 -10.64 -3.80 -13.47
C PHE A 14 -11.49 -2.60 -13.01
N LEU A 15 -10.97 -1.38 -13.10
CA LEU A 15 -11.71 -0.17 -12.71
C LEU A 15 -12.91 0.16 -13.62
N GLN A 16 -12.86 -0.24 -14.89
CA GLN A 16 -14.03 -0.15 -15.79
C GLN A 16 -15.13 -1.12 -15.38
N THR A 17 -14.74 -2.30 -14.91
CA THR A 17 -15.68 -3.32 -14.41
C THR A 17 -16.23 -2.96 -13.03
N TYR A 18 -15.38 -2.38 -12.17
CA TYR A 18 -15.70 -2.01 -10.79
C TYR A 18 -15.42 -0.53 -10.52
N PRO A 19 -16.22 0.40 -11.04
CA PRO A 19 -15.94 1.84 -10.99
C PRO A 19 -16.04 2.46 -9.58
N SER A 20 -16.57 1.72 -8.62
CA SER A 20 -16.58 2.11 -7.20
C SER A 20 -15.26 1.82 -6.49
N GLU A 21 -14.38 1.04 -7.10
CA GLU A 21 -13.12 0.63 -6.51
C GLU A 21 -12.01 1.66 -6.74
N THR A 22 -10.97 1.56 -5.92
CA THR A 22 -9.73 2.32 -6.05
C THR A 22 -8.57 1.33 -6.05
N LEU A 23 -7.59 1.53 -6.92
CA LEU A 23 -6.35 0.78 -6.87
C LEU A 23 -5.25 1.65 -6.27
N ILE A 24 -4.53 1.12 -5.28
CA ILE A 24 -3.33 1.76 -4.72
C ILE A 24 -2.14 0.91 -5.15
N VAL A 25 -1.21 1.52 -5.87
CA VAL A 25 -0.09 0.82 -6.50
C VAL A 25 1.22 1.41 -6.01
N SER A 26 1.97 0.64 -5.23
CA SER A 26 3.34 0.99 -4.86
C SER A 26 4.29 0.66 -6.00
N LEU A 27 5.08 1.63 -6.43
CA LEU A 27 6.06 1.49 -7.51
C LEU A 27 7.47 1.61 -6.96
N LYS A 28 8.26 0.53 -7.09
CA LYS A 28 9.69 0.47 -6.77
C LYS A 28 10.45 0.06 -8.02
N LYS A 29 11.53 0.75 -8.32
CA LYS A 29 12.48 0.32 -9.34
C LYS A 29 13.38 -0.77 -8.78
N GLU A 30 13.46 -1.88 -9.48
CA GLU A 30 14.41 -2.95 -9.19
C GLU A 30 15.33 -3.17 -10.39
N GLY A 31 16.62 -2.94 -10.20
CA GLY A 31 17.65 -3.11 -11.21
C GLY A 31 17.62 -2.10 -12.37
N GLY A 32 18.67 -2.05 -13.17
CA GLY A 32 18.83 -1.14 -14.31
C GLY A 32 19.02 0.33 -13.95
N GLU A 33 19.11 1.19 -14.96
CA GLU A 33 19.28 2.64 -14.75
C GLU A 33 17.95 3.33 -14.40
N LEU A 34 17.98 4.23 -13.41
CA LEU A 34 16.80 4.98 -12.97
C LEU A 34 16.19 5.82 -14.10
N ARG A 35 17.05 6.42 -14.92
CA ARG A 35 16.62 7.25 -16.07
C ARG A 35 15.80 6.47 -17.09
N ASP A 36 16.19 5.23 -17.38
CA ASP A 36 15.49 4.38 -18.35
C ASP A 36 14.12 3.95 -17.79
N TYR A 37 14.06 3.63 -16.51
CA TYR A 37 12.82 3.32 -15.82
C TYR A 37 11.85 4.49 -15.84
N ALA A 38 12.30 5.67 -15.43
CA ALA A 38 11.52 6.91 -15.41
C ALA A 38 10.99 7.24 -16.81
N SER A 39 11.84 7.17 -17.85
CA SER A 39 11.45 7.42 -19.23
C SER A 39 10.36 6.45 -19.73
N LEU A 40 10.52 5.15 -19.46
CA LEU A 40 9.55 4.14 -19.86
C LEU A 40 8.21 4.27 -19.14
N LEU A 41 8.24 4.65 -17.88
CA LEU A 41 7.02 4.85 -17.10
C LEU A 41 6.32 6.14 -17.52
N SER A 42 7.06 7.22 -17.79
CA SER A 42 6.54 8.47 -18.32
C SER A 42 5.71 8.25 -19.58
N VAL A 43 6.25 7.54 -20.56
CA VAL A 43 5.53 7.21 -21.80
C VAL A 43 4.22 6.46 -21.51
N SER A 44 4.22 5.58 -20.53
CA SER A 44 3.02 4.80 -20.18
C SER A 44 1.98 5.63 -19.42
N LEU A 45 2.41 6.53 -18.54
CA LEU A 45 1.53 7.36 -17.72
C LEU A 45 1.03 8.63 -18.46
N SER A 46 1.74 9.07 -19.51
CA SER A 46 1.36 10.26 -20.28
C SER A 46 0.33 9.99 -21.38
N SER A 47 -0.07 8.74 -21.58
CA SER A 47 -1.09 8.42 -22.57
C SER A 47 -2.42 9.12 -22.23
N PRO A 48 -2.98 9.96 -23.10
CA PRO A 48 -4.25 10.65 -22.85
C PRO A 48 -5.40 9.67 -22.52
N GLU A 49 -5.35 8.48 -23.08
CA GLU A 49 -6.31 7.40 -22.86
C GLU A 49 -6.34 6.95 -21.39
N TYR A 50 -5.22 7.05 -20.67
CA TYR A 50 -5.09 6.52 -19.31
C TYR A 50 -5.13 7.58 -18.22
N GLN A 51 -4.88 8.84 -18.55
CA GLN A 51 -4.78 9.92 -17.56
C GLN A 51 -6.04 10.10 -16.71
N SER A 52 -7.21 9.86 -17.28
CA SER A 52 -8.48 9.94 -16.53
C SER A 52 -8.61 8.89 -15.42
N TYR A 53 -7.85 7.80 -15.51
CA TYR A 53 -7.82 6.73 -14.52
C TYR A 53 -6.76 6.93 -13.43
N PHE A 54 -6.03 8.05 -13.41
CA PHE A 54 -5.02 8.29 -12.40
C PHE A 54 -5.45 9.39 -11.43
N VAL A 55 -5.04 9.25 -10.17
CA VAL A 55 -5.07 10.35 -9.21
C VAL A 55 -3.89 11.26 -9.55
N MET A 56 -4.17 12.34 -10.29
CA MET A 56 -3.13 13.25 -10.80
C MET A 56 -2.58 14.16 -9.72
N ASP A 57 -3.40 14.53 -8.74
CA ASP A 57 -3.05 15.48 -7.67
C ASP A 57 -3.27 14.82 -6.31
N PHE A 58 -2.19 14.29 -5.75
CA PHE A 58 -2.21 13.81 -4.37
C PHE A 58 -2.36 14.99 -3.40
N ARG A 59 -3.19 14.80 -2.39
CA ARG A 59 -3.29 15.68 -1.22
C ARG A 59 -3.53 14.84 0.03
N PRO A 60 -3.04 15.26 1.20
CA PRO A 60 -3.19 14.47 2.44
C PRO A 60 -4.63 14.16 2.82
N GLU A 61 -5.57 14.98 2.35
CA GLU A 61 -7.01 14.86 2.62
C GLU A 61 -7.76 13.89 1.70
N LEU A 62 -7.06 13.25 0.76
CA LEU A 62 -7.71 12.29 -0.16
C LEU A 62 -8.42 11.19 0.61
N THR A 63 -9.65 10.93 0.19
CA THR A 63 -10.46 9.81 0.66
C THR A 63 -10.59 8.75 -0.43
N LEU A 64 -10.98 7.54 -0.07
CA LEU A 64 -11.32 6.51 -1.07
C LEU A 64 -12.40 6.99 -2.04
N LYS A 65 -13.34 7.82 -1.57
CA LYS A 65 -14.39 8.41 -2.41
C LYS A 65 -13.82 9.31 -3.51
N ASP A 66 -12.76 10.07 -3.22
CA ASP A 66 -12.10 10.94 -4.20
C ASP A 66 -11.32 10.14 -5.25
N CYS A 67 -10.92 8.92 -4.89
CA CYS A 67 -10.09 8.04 -5.72
C CYS A 67 -10.89 6.95 -6.45
N ARG A 68 -12.22 6.89 -6.32
CA ARG A 68 -13.05 5.87 -6.99
C ARG A 68 -12.87 5.89 -8.51
N GLY A 69 -12.73 4.71 -9.10
CA GLY A 69 -12.46 4.52 -10.51
C GLY A 69 -11.04 4.93 -10.93
N LYS A 70 -10.12 5.14 -9.96
CA LYS A 70 -8.78 5.64 -10.24
C LYS A 70 -7.68 4.82 -9.57
N ILE A 71 -6.48 4.97 -10.10
CA ILE A 71 -5.24 4.41 -9.56
C ILE A 71 -4.49 5.52 -8.83
N LEU A 72 -4.18 5.30 -7.56
CA LEU A 72 -3.25 6.11 -6.77
C LEU A 72 -1.88 5.44 -6.78
N PHE A 73 -0.89 6.11 -7.35
CA PHE A 73 0.50 5.64 -7.32
C PHE A 73 1.23 6.17 -6.09
N LEU A 74 1.98 5.27 -5.43
CA LEU A 74 2.94 5.56 -4.37
C LEU A 74 4.33 5.25 -4.93
N HIS A 75 5.10 6.28 -5.25
CA HIS A 75 6.41 6.14 -5.89
C HIS A 75 7.51 6.07 -4.83
N ARG A 76 8.29 5.00 -4.84
CA ARG A 76 9.43 4.80 -3.92
C ARG A 76 10.75 5.40 -4.45
N ASP A 77 10.75 5.90 -5.68
CA ASP A 77 11.95 6.39 -6.38
C ASP A 77 11.85 7.91 -6.63
N HIS A 78 12.87 8.67 -6.19
CA HIS A 78 12.90 10.13 -6.26
C HIS A 78 12.80 10.73 -7.68
N ALA A 79 13.21 9.98 -8.71
CA ALA A 79 13.05 10.43 -10.11
C ALA A 79 11.59 10.55 -10.57
N MET A 80 10.66 10.21 -9.71
CA MET A 80 9.23 10.14 -10.00
C MET A 80 8.43 11.32 -9.44
N ASP A 81 9.09 12.36 -8.96
CA ASP A 81 8.45 13.54 -8.32
C ASP A 81 7.43 14.27 -9.19
N ASN A 82 7.50 14.10 -10.52
CA ASN A 82 6.62 14.77 -11.49
C ASN A 82 5.47 13.90 -12.02
N TYR A 83 5.27 12.71 -11.44
CA TYR A 83 4.25 11.77 -11.91
C TYR A 83 2.96 11.81 -11.08
N PRO A 84 1.86 11.21 -11.60
CA PRO A 84 0.61 11.10 -10.84
C PRO A 84 0.81 10.39 -9.49
N GLY A 85 0.07 10.81 -8.47
CA GLY A 85 0.12 10.20 -7.14
C GLY A 85 1.06 10.91 -6.19
N ALA A 86 1.76 10.17 -5.34
CA ALA A 86 2.67 10.69 -4.33
C ALA A 86 4.06 10.05 -4.40
N ALA A 87 5.10 10.88 -4.34
CA ALA A 87 6.46 10.45 -4.06
C ALA A 87 6.59 10.12 -2.56
N CYS A 88 7.11 8.94 -2.25
CA CYS A 88 7.31 8.46 -0.88
C CYS A 88 8.75 8.75 -0.46
N VAL A 89 8.97 9.91 0.13
CA VAL A 89 10.31 10.38 0.54
C VAL A 89 10.65 9.82 1.92
N GLY A 90 11.85 9.25 2.04
CA GLY A 90 12.34 8.65 3.30
C GLY A 90 11.92 7.19 3.48
N TRP A 91 11.54 6.50 2.42
CA TRP A 91 11.26 5.06 2.48
C TRP A 91 12.57 4.28 2.57
N GLU A 92 12.91 3.87 3.76
CA GLU A 92 14.03 2.97 4.02
C GLU A 92 13.60 1.53 3.80
N ASP A 93 14.48 0.73 3.19
CA ASP A 93 14.21 -0.69 2.92
C ASP A 93 14.20 -1.49 4.23
N ASP A 94 13.28 -2.47 4.34
CA ASP A 94 13.17 -3.35 5.51
C ASP A 94 13.05 -2.59 6.85
N SER A 95 12.14 -1.61 6.93
CA SER A 95 12.07 -0.71 8.08
C SER A 95 10.65 -0.33 8.50
N THR A 96 10.56 0.19 9.72
CA THR A 96 9.40 0.96 10.21
C THR A 96 9.84 2.41 10.37
N CYS A 97 9.20 3.33 9.64
CA CYS A 97 9.59 4.74 9.64
C CYS A 97 8.42 5.70 9.37
N LEU A 98 8.71 7.00 9.46
CA LEU A 98 7.83 8.05 8.97
C LEU A 98 8.22 8.42 7.54
N LEU A 99 7.23 8.44 6.64
CA LEU A 99 7.38 8.90 5.28
C LEU A 99 6.80 10.29 5.09
N THR A 100 7.42 11.07 4.21
CA THR A 100 6.78 12.22 3.58
C THR A 100 6.17 11.77 2.25
N LEU A 101 4.86 11.92 2.12
CA LEU A 101 4.14 11.75 0.86
C LEU A 101 4.04 13.12 0.18
N ARG A 102 4.67 13.28 -0.98
CA ARG A 102 4.76 14.57 -1.67
C ARG A 102 4.21 14.48 -3.09
N ASN A 103 3.35 15.41 -3.48
CA ASN A 103 2.89 15.53 -4.86
C ASN A 103 3.86 16.37 -5.72
N LYS A 104 3.59 16.42 -7.03
CA LYS A 104 4.37 17.20 -8.00
C LYS A 104 4.40 18.72 -7.73
N ASP A 105 3.43 19.25 -7.00
CA ASP A 105 3.30 20.68 -6.67
C ASP A 105 3.86 21.00 -5.26
N GLY A 106 4.53 20.03 -4.61
CA GLY A 106 5.16 20.19 -3.31
C GLY A 106 4.21 20.13 -2.12
N LYS A 107 2.94 19.72 -2.30
CA LYS A 107 2.06 19.43 -1.16
C LYS A 107 2.51 18.16 -0.47
N GLU A 108 2.60 18.22 0.85
CA GLU A 108 3.13 17.13 1.66
C GLU A 108 2.10 16.60 2.65
N GLY A 109 2.16 15.30 2.86
CA GLY A 109 1.50 14.55 3.91
C GLY A 109 2.48 13.63 4.62
N VAL A 110 2.09 13.08 5.75
CA VAL A 110 2.91 12.15 6.53
C VAL A 110 2.25 10.77 6.54
N ALA A 111 3.03 9.73 6.38
CA ALA A 111 2.58 8.35 6.55
C ALA A 111 3.42 7.60 7.59
N LEU A 112 2.75 6.79 8.40
CA LEU A 112 3.38 5.75 9.20
C LEU A 112 3.61 4.56 8.28
N LEU A 113 4.86 4.15 8.07
CA LEU A 113 5.23 2.98 7.29
C LEU A 113 5.68 1.84 8.19
N GLU A 114 5.21 0.65 7.88
CA GLU A 114 5.77 -0.62 8.31
C GLU A 114 6.04 -1.48 7.08
N ASP A 115 7.33 -1.74 6.77
CA ASP A 115 7.81 -2.53 5.63
C ASP A 115 8.97 -3.46 6.07
N GLU A 116 8.97 -3.92 7.35
CA GLU A 116 9.91 -4.93 7.82
C GLU A 116 9.53 -6.30 7.23
N TYR A 117 10.36 -6.85 6.38
CA TYR A 117 10.02 -8.08 5.66
C TYR A 117 11.10 -9.15 5.72
N GLN A 118 12.32 -8.85 6.21
CA GLN A 118 13.41 -9.80 6.31
C GLN A 118 13.53 -10.34 7.74
N TYR A 119 13.34 -11.65 7.89
CA TYR A 119 13.46 -12.36 9.16
C TYR A 119 14.38 -13.56 9.01
N GLU A 120 14.97 -14.03 10.12
CA GLU A 120 15.86 -15.20 10.08
C GLU A 120 15.10 -16.50 9.81
N SER A 121 13.86 -16.60 10.29
CA SER A 121 13.02 -17.79 10.07
C SER A 121 11.54 -17.48 10.28
N GLY A 122 10.67 -18.40 9.86
CA GLY A 122 9.23 -18.33 10.12
C GLY A 122 8.85 -18.43 11.61
N GLU A 123 9.77 -18.74 12.52
CA GLU A 123 9.52 -18.71 13.97
C GLU A 123 9.42 -17.28 14.50
N GLU A 124 9.95 -16.30 13.75
CA GLU A 124 9.85 -14.88 14.09
C GLU A 124 8.54 -14.22 13.64
N ALA A 125 7.60 -14.98 13.11
CA ALA A 125 6.29 -14.46 12.68
C ALA A 125 5.57 -13.64 13.77
N GLY A 126 5.76 -13.98 15.04
CA GLY A 126 5.25 -13.20 16.17
C GLY A 126 5.83 -11.78 16.26
N LYS A 127 7.09 -11.59 15.87
CA LYS A 127 7.69 -10.25 15.78
C LYS A 127 7.00 -9.44 14.68
N LYS A 128 6.79 -10.07 13.51
CA LYS A 128 6.07 -9.45 12.38
C LYS A 128 4.66 -9.03 12.75
N VAL A 129 3.90 -9.90 13.44
CA VAL A 129 2.57 -9.53 13.97
C VAL A 129 2.68 -8.29 14.86
N GLY A 130 3.66 -8.27 15.77
CA GLY A 130 3.86 -7.15 16.72
C GLY A 130 4.15 -5.81 16.02
N VAL A 131 4.98 -5.77 14.97
CA VAL A 131 5.28 -4.51 14.26
C VAL A 131 4.09 -4.05 13.42
N CYS A 132 3.41 -4.96 12.72
CA CYS A 132 2.19 -4.63 11.96
C CYS A 132 1.10 -4.06 12.86
N VAL A 133 0.82 -4.72 13.99
CA VAL A 133 -0.19 -4.26 14.95
C VAL A 133 0.13 -2.88 15.49
N ARG A 134 1.38 -2.63 15.90
CA ARG A 134 1.78 -1.29 16.39
C ARG A 134 1.59 -0.20 15.34
N ASN A 135 1.91 -0.48 14.07
CA ASN A 135 1.72 0.50 12.99
C ASN A 135 0.23 0.79 12.75
N ILE A 136 -0.59 -0.25 12.70
CA ILE A 136 -2.05 -0.12 12.53
C ILE A 136 -2.69 0.60 13.72
N GLU A 137 -2.28 0.29 14.95
CA GLU A 137 -2.76 0.99 16.16
C GLU A 137 -2.35 2.46 16.17
N GLY A 138 -1.10 2.76 15.80
CA GLY A 138 -0.62 4.12 15.62
C GLY A 138 -1.50 4.90 14.66
N MET A 139 -1.94 4.27 13.56
CA MET A 139 -2.87 4.88 12.61
C MET A 139 -4.29 4.99 13.17
N SER A 140 -4.79 3.95 13.85
CA SER A 140 -6.13 3.93 14.44
C SER A 140 -6.31 4.96 15.58
N ALA A 141 -5.23 5.27 16.28
CA ALA A 141 -5.23 6.30 17.33
C ALA A 141 -5.24 7.74 16.79
N GLU A 142 -4.88 7.92 15.53
CA GLU A 142 -4.88 9.24 14.90
C GLU A 142 -6.31 9.70 14.60
N PRO A 143 -6.66 10.94 14.93
CA PRO A 143 -7.94 11.48 14.49
C PRO A 143 -7.97 11.61 12.98
N VAL A 144 -9.13 11.38 12.37
CA VAL A 144 -9.29 11.49 10.90
C VAL A 144 -8.84 12.86 10.39
N SER A 145 -8.94 13.90 11.23
CA SER A 145 -8.48 15.25 10.92
C SER A 145 -6.96 15.40 10.87
N SER A 146 -6.17 14.44 11.37
CA SER A 146 -4.70 14.50 11.34
C SER A 146 -4.13 14.45 9.93
N ARG A 147 -4.91 13.93 8.97
CA ARG A 147 -4.50 13.73 7.57
C ARG A 147 -3.24 12.87 7.43
N ARG A 148 -2.96 12.05 8.44
CA ARG A 148 -1.90 11.05 8.39
C ARG A 148 -2.38 9.82 7.66
N TRP A 149 -1.45 9.20 6.97
CA TRP A 149 -1.66 7.94 6.29
C TRP A 149 -0.98 6.81 7.05
N GLY A 150 -1.48 5.61 6.95
CA GLY A 150 -0.82 4.40 7.42
C GLY A 150 -0.58 3.46 6.25
N ILE A 151 0.60 2.87 6.20
CA ILE A 151 0.98 1.86 5.21
C ILE A 151 1.63 0.71 5.96
N THR A 152 1.00 -0.47 5.90
CA THR A 152 1.46 -1.67 6.59
C THR A 152 1.58 -2.82 5.60
N PHE A 153 2.75 -3.43 5.50
CA PHE A 153 2.95 -4.67 4.74
C PHE A 153 2.91 -5.86 5.70
N VAL A 154 1.90 -6.70 5.56
CA VAL A 154 1.76 -7.92 6.38
C VAL A 154 2.67 -9.04 5.88
N SER A 155 3.12 -8.94 4.63
CA SER A 155 4.04 -9.89 3.99
C SER A 155 5.43 -9.87 4.62
N ALA A 156 6.06 -11.03 4.67
CA ALA A 156 7.45 -11.18 5.11
C ALA A 156 8.08 -12.45 4.54
N THR A 157 9.40 -12.54 4.66
CA THR A 157 10.19 -13.71 4.27
C THR A 157 11.32 -13.94 5.28
N GLY A 158 11.80 -15.18 5.35
CA GLY A 158 12.95 -15.55 6.19
C GLY A 158 13.61 -16.81 5.65
N LEU A 159 14.85 -16.73 5.25
CA LEU A 159 15.58 -17.89 4.72
C LEU A 159 16.28 -18.66 5.85
N PRO A 160 16.40 -20.00 5.76
CA PRO A 160 15.88 -20.88 4.69
C PRO A 160 14.45 -21.37 4.87
N LEU A 161 13.81 -21.14 6.01
CA LEU A 161 12.54 -21.82 6.39
C LEU A 161 11.33 -20.87 6.51
N GLY A 162 11.44 -19.64 6.06
CA GLY A 162 10.40 -18.62 6.14
C GLY A 162 9.97 -18.11 4.78
N THR A 163 9.28 -18.92 3.97
CA THR A 163 8.68 -18.43 2.72
C THR A 163 7.55 -17.43 2.99
N PRO A 164 7.18 -16.55 2.04
CA PRO A 164 6.02 -15.66 2.20
C PRO A 164 4.74 -16.40 2.62
N LYS A 165 4.53 -17.64 2.12
CA LYS A 165 3.38 -18.46 2.52
C LYS A 165 3.42 -18.85 3.99
N VAL A 166 4.60 -19.23 4.50
CA VAL A 166 4.78 -19.57 5.93
C VAL A 166 4.47 -18.37 6.81
N PHE A 167 4.92 -17.18 6.41
CA PHE A 167 4.58 -15.96 7.16
C PHE A 167 3.09 -15.65 7.06
N ALA A 168 2.48 -15.70 5.88
CA ALA A 168 1.06 -15.44 5.72
C ALA A 168 0.19 -16.33 6.60
N ASP A 169 0.52 -17.65 6.70
CA ASP A 169 -0.19 -18.60 7.54
C ASP A 169 -0.09 -18.28 9.04
N LYS A 170 1.05 -17.71 9.47
CA LYS A 170 1.32 -17.40 10.89
C LYS A 170 0.98 -15.97 11.28
N VAL A 171 0.80 -15.03 10.32
CA VAL A 171 0.67 -13.59 10.56
C VAL A 171 -0.73 -13.07 10.29
N ASN A 172 -1.35 -13.47 9.15
CA ASN A 172 -2.63 -12.90 8.74
C ASN A 172 -3.74 -13.07 9.77
N LYS A 173 -3.94 -14.31 10.26
CA LYS A 173 -5.01 -14.58 11.22
C LYS A 173 -4.78 -13.92 12.59
N PRO A 174 -3.60 -13.98 13.23
CA PRO A 174 -3.35 -13.25 14.46
C PRO A 174 -3.61 -11.75 14.38
N ILE A 175 -3.27 -11.10 13.24
CA ILE A 175 -3.59 -9.69 13.04
C ILE A 175 -5.09 -9.49 12.95
N ALA A 176 -5.80 -10.31 12.16
CA ALA A 176 -7.27 -10.23 12.05
C ALA A 176 -7.96 -10.38 13.41
N ASP A 177 -7.56 -11.38 14.21
CA ASP A 177 -8.11 -11.64 15.54
C ASP A 177 -7.85 -10.46 16.49
N TYR A 178 -6.63 -9.90 16.44
CA TYR A 178 -6.27 -8.73 17.25
C TYR A 178 -7.12 -7.51 16.89
N LEU A 179 -7.25 -7.18 15.60
CA LEU A 179 -8.03 -6.04 15.15
C LEU A 179 -9.52 -6.18 15.49
N LYS A 180 -10.07 -7.40 15.38
CA LYS A 180 -11.44 -7.73 15.81
C LYS A 180 -11.62 -7.51 17.31
N GLN A 181 -10.70 -8.01 18.13
CA GLN A 181 -10.74 -7.85 19.58
C GLN A 181 -10.69 -6.39 20.02
N LYS A 182 -9.86 -5.58 19.36
CA LYS A 182 -9.70 -4.15 19.66
C LYS A 182 -10.77 -3.28 19.02
N ASN A 183 -11.57 -3.82 18.10
CA ASN A 183 -12.50 -3.05 17.26
C ASN A 183 -11.78 -1.87 16.56
N SER A 184 -10.56 -2.13 16.05
CA SER A 184 -9.71 -1.11 15.44
C SER A 184 -10.37 -0.55 14.17
N ARG A 185 -10.34 0.77 14.02
CA ARG A 185 -10.89 1.50 12.87
C ARG A 185 -9.77 2.31 12.24
N ASN A 186 -9.97 2.77 11.01
CA ASN A 186 -8.98 3.59 10.33
C ASN A 186 -7.60 2.91 10.27
N CYS A 187 -7.57 1.65 9.82
CA CYS A 187 -6.36 0.83 9.81
C CYS A 187 -5.30 1.27 8.75
N GLY A 188 -5.63 2.26 7.92
CA GLY A 188 -4.77 2.69 6.83
C GLY A 188 -4.78 1.72 5.65
N ILE A 189 -3.71 1.75 4.86
CA ILE A 189 -3.47 0.84 3.73
C ILE A 189 -2.75 -0.39 4.26
N VAL A 190 -3.32 -1.57 4.03
CA VAL A 190 -2.74 -2.84 4.48
C VAL A 190 -2.51 -3.75 3.28
N PHE A 191 -1.26 -4.04 2.97
CA PHE A 191 -0.86 -4.96 1.92
C PHE A 191 -0.73 -6.38 2.49
N ILE A 192 -1.44 -7.34 1.90
CA ILE A 192 -1.61 -8.69 2.42
C ILE A 192 -1.28 -9.70 1.33
N ASP A 193 -0.43 -10.68 1.64
CA ASP A 193 -0.22 -11.85 0.80
C ASP A 193 -1.26 -12.93 1.09
N PHE A 194 -1.54 -13.77 0.10
CA PHE A 194 -2.42 -14.95 0.22
C PHE A 194 -3.84 -14.61 0.75
N VAL A 195 -4.44 -13.58 0.18
CA VAL A 195 -5.76 -13.05 0.58
C VAL A 195 -6.91 -14.06 0.44
N SER A 196 -6.77 -15.09 -0.39
CA SER A 196 -7.76 -16.16 -0.57
C SER A 196 -7.67 -17.28 0.48
N GLU A 197 -6.58 -17.34 1.22
CA GLU A 197 -6.39 -18.30 2.31
C GLU A 197 -7.20 -17.87 3.55
N PRO A 198 -7.58 -18.81 4.45
CA PRO A 198 -8.50 -18.49 5.55
C PRO A 198 -8.10 -17.26 6.38
N GLY A 199 -6.84 -17.19 6.84
CA GLY A 199 -6.37 -16.05 7.63
C GLY A 199 -6.31 -14.73 6.84
N GLY A 200 -5.93 -14.79 5.55
CA GLY A 200 -5.94 -13.64 4.66
C GLY A 200 -7.36 -13.14 4.39
N LYS A 201 -8.29 -14.06 4.14
CA LYS A 201 -9.71 -13.76 3.96
C LYS A 201 -10.30 -13.09 5.20
N ASP A 202 -10.07 -13.64 6.38
CA ASP A 202 -10.53 -13.07 7.66
C ASP A 202 -10.05 -11.63 7.86
N LEU A 203 -8.78 -11.36 7.49
CA LEU A 203 -8.19 -10.04 7.62
C LEU A 203 -8.80 -9.05 6.61
N VAL A 204 -8.96 -9.46 5.35
CA VAL A 204 -9.58 -8.64 4.30
C VAL A 204 -11.02 -8.30 4.66
N GLU A 205 -11.83 -9.27 5.07
CA GLU A 205 -13.22 -9.06 5.49
C GLU A 205 -13.30 -8.05 6.64
N TYR A 206 -12.45 -8.20 7.65
CA TYR A 206 -12.41 -7.25 8.75
C TYR A 206 -12.08 -5.82 8.29
N LEU A 207 -11.04 -5.66 7.44
CA LEU A 207 -10.64 -4.35 6.92
C LEU A 207 -11.75 -3.69 6.11
N ILE A 208 -12.49 -4.45 5.28
CA ILE A 208 -13.64 -3.95 4.54
C ILE A 208 -14.72 -3.45 5.51
N ASP A 209 -15.10 -4.27 6.49
CA ASP A 209 -16.14 -3.93 7.45
C ASP A 209 -15.74 -2.72 8.34
N SER A 210 -14.44 -2.58 8.64
CA SER A 210 -13.94 -1.46 9.43
C SER A 210 -14.03 -0.12 8.70
N ASN A 211 -14.10 -0.13 7.37
CA ASN A 211 -14.23 1.07 6.52
C ASN A 211 -15.69 1.51 6.30
N VAL A 212 -16.66 0.71 6.72
CA VAL A 212 -18.07 1.12 6.62
C VAL A 212 -18.27 2.28 7.58
N CYS A 213 -18.42 3.48 7.02
CA CYS A 213 -18.73 4.68 7.79
C CYS A 213 -19.97 4.42 8.65
N ALA A 214 -19.87 4.70 9.94
CA ALA A 214 -21.05 4.88 10.76
C ALA A 214 -21.96 5.90 10.05
N LYS A 215 -23.19 5.49 9.77
CA LYS A 215 -24.23 6.36 9.18
C LYS A 215 -24.53 7.51 10.08
#